data_20fc5eb2032c81d6774da0c0335fdc8a
#
_entry.id   20fc5eb2032c81d6774da0c0335fdc8a
#
_cell.length_a   1.000
_cell.length_b   1.000
_cell.length_c   1.000
_cell.angle_alpha   90.00
_cell.angle_beta   90.00
_cell.angle_gamma   90.00
#
_symmetry.space_group_name_H-M   'P 1'
#
loop_
_entity.id
_entity.type
_entity.pdbx_description
1 polymer ?
#
loop_
_entity_poly.entity_id
_entity_poly.type
_entity_poly.pdbx_seq_one_letter_code
_entity_poly.pdbx_strand_id
1 'polypeptide(L)'
;MKLVTAIIKPFKLEDVRNSLENLGIQGMTITEVRGFGRQKGHTELYRGAEYVIDFLPKLKIEIAVSDDKLDEIVQAIQESASTGKIGDGKIFVSSLENVIRIRTGEVGEEAL
;
A
#
# COMPACT_ATOMS: atom_id res chain seq x y z
N MET A 1 -8.97 -12.37 10.10
CA MET A 1 -8.50 -10.98 9.93
C MET A 1 -7.18 -10.96 9.19
N LYS A 2 -7.03 -10.01 8.31
CA LYS A 2 -5.81 -9.87 7.49
C LYS A 2 -5.28 -8.45 7.55
N LEU A 3 -3.96 -8.33 7.47
CA LEU A 3 -3.32 -7.05 7.22
C LEU A 3 -2.97 -6.97 5.73
N VAL A 4 -3.52 -5.98 5.08
CA VAL A 4 -3.19 -5.68 3.68
C VAL A 4 -2.20 -4.53 3.70
N THR A 5 -1.02 -4.78 3.14
CA THR A 5 0.03 -3.78 2.99
C THR A 5 0.25 -3.55 1.51
N ALA A 6 0.09 -2.32 1.06
CA ALA A 6 0.28 -1.98 -0.35
C ALA A 6 1.37 -0.93 -0.49
N ILE A 7 2.34 -1.21 -1.36
CA ILE A 7 3.36 -0.24 -1.75
C ILE A 7 2.94 0.32 -3.10
N ILE A 8 2.70 1.62 -3.17
CA ILE A 8 2.15 2.27 -4.37
C ILE A 8 2.97 3.49 -4.77
N LYS A 9 2.78 3.94 -6.00
CA LYS A 9 3.31 5.23 -6.44
C LYS A 9 2.60 6.36 -5.69
N PRO A 10 3.31 7.39 -5.24
CA PRO A 10 2.70 8.44 -4.41
C PRO A 10 1.49 9.12 -5.04
N PHE A 11 1.52 9.37 -6.35
CA PHE A 11 0.41 10.07 -7.03
C PHE A 11 -0.86 9.22 -7.15
N LYS A 12 -0.81 7.95 -6.78
CA LYS A 12 -1.97 7.05 -6.79
C LYS A 12 -2.74 7.05 -5.47
N LEU A 13 -2.26 7.76 -4.46
CA LEU A 13 -2.88 7.74 -3.13
C LEU A 13 -4.37 8.11 -3.17
N GLU A 14 -4.73 9.19 -3.85
CA GLU A 14 -6.11 9.64 -3.90
C GLU A 14 -7.03 8.64 -4.59
N ASP A 15 -6.56 8.02 -5.68
CA ASP A 15 -7.34 7.01 -6.38
C ASP A 15 -7.59 5.79 -5.49
N VAL A 16 -6.56 5.34 -4.77
CA VAL A 16 -6.67 4.21 -3.84
C VAL A 16 -7.60 4.57 -2.69
N ARG A 17 -7.42 5.75 -2.09
CA ARG A 17 -8.26 6.19 -0.98
C ARG A 17 -9.73 6.24 -1.37
N ASN A 18 -10.04 6.84 -2.51
CA ASN A 18 -11.41 6.92 -2.99
C ASN A 18 -12.03 5.53 -3.23
N SER A 19 -11.25 4.63 -3.81
CA SER A 19 -11.70 3.26 -4.07
C SER A 19 -12.01 2.51 -2.78
N LEU A 20 -11.17 2.70 -1.76
CA LEU A 20 -11.38 2.05 -0.45
C LEU A 20 -12.53 2.66 0.33
N GLU A 21 -12.70 3.98 0.27
CA GLU A 21 -13.85 4.63 0.89
C GLU A 21 -15.17 4.12 0.32
N ASN A 22 -15.22 3.89 -0.99
CA ASN A 22 -16.41 3.33 -1.64
C ASN A 22 -16.76 1.93 -1.15
N LEU A 23 -15.79 1.20 -0.62
CA LEU A 23 -15.99 -0.12 -0.02
C LEU A 23 -16.25 -0.05 1.50
N GLY A 24 -16.39 1.15 2.04
CA GLY A 24 -16.68 1.34 3.46
C GLY A 24 -15.45 1.30 4.36
N ILE A 25 -14.25 1.34 3.80
CA ILE A 25 -13.02 1.42 4.59
C ILE A 25 -12.84 2.84 5.09
N GLN A 26 -12.78 3.01 6.40
CA GLN A 26 -12.69 4.32 7.03
C GLN A 26 -11.32 4.62 7.62
N GLY A 27 -10.49 3.60 7.80
CA GLY A 27 -9.17 3.77 8.40
C GLY A 27 -8.07 3.12 7.59
N MET A 28 -6.98 3.85 7.41
CA MET A 28 -5.77 3.32 6.81
C MET A 28 -4.57 4.06 7.39
N THR A 29 -3.46 3.36 7.48
CA THR A 29 -2.20 3.95 7.91
C THR A 29 -1.31 4.14 6.69
N ILE A 30 -0.74 5.33 6.55
CA ILE A 30 0.10 5.69 5.42
C ILE A 30 1.49 6.04 5.93
N THR A 31 2.50 5.45 5.32
CA THR A 31 3.90 5.71 5.64
C THR A 31 4.64 6.07 4.36
N GLU A 32 5.41 7.14 4.39
CA GLU A 32 6.31 7.48 3.30
C GLU A 32 7.51 6.55 3.36
N VAL A 33 7.81 5.90 2.25
CA VAL A 33 8.89 4.92 2.14
C VAL A 33 9.66 5.15 0.85
N ARG A 34 10.78 4.47 0.72
CA ARG A 34 11.55 4.46 -0.52
C ARG A 34 11.64 3.03 -1.03
N GLY A 35 11.41 2.87 -2.33
CA GLY A 35 11.48 1.58 -2.97
C GLY A 35 12.73 1.41 -3.80
N PHE A 36 13.29 0.22 -3.76
CA PHE A 36 14.34 -0.22 -4.65
C PHE A 36 13.81 -1.43 -5.43
N GLY A 37 13.98 -1.41 -6.74
CA GLY A 37 13.47 -2.52 -7.55
C GLY A 37 13.79 -2.34 -9.02
N ARG A 38 12.98 -2.99 -9.85
CA ARG A 38 13.16 -2.96 -11.31
C ARG A 38 12.84 -1.62 -11.96
N GLN A 39 12.43 -0.66 -11.18
CA GLN A 39 12.11 0.66 -11.67
C GLN A 39 13.41 1.40 -11.97
N LYS A 40 13.99 1.14 -13.11
CA LYS A 40 15.23 1.79 -13.58
C LYS A 40 14.88 3.21 -14.00
N GLY A 41 14.44 4.02 -13.04
CA GLY A 41 13.82 5.28 -13.34
C GLY A 41 14.76 6.36 -13.77
N HIS A 42 15.95 6.43 -13.19
CA HIS A 42 16.86 7.53 -13.43
C HIS A 42 18.29 7.07 -13.52
N THR A 43 18.92 7.44 -14.62
CA THR A 43 20.36 7.35 -14.78
C THR A 43 20.90 8.77 -14.83
N GLU A 44 21.82 9.08 -13.95
CA GLU A 44 22.48 10.38 -13.93
C GLU A 44 23.94 10.23 -14.24
N LEU A 45 24.50 11.19 -14.99
CA LEU A 45 25.93 11.29 -15.25
C LEU A 45 26.54 12.23 -14.23
N TYR A 46 27.52 11.73 -13.49
CA TYR A 46 28.28 12.53 -12.55
C TYR A 46 29.73 12.24 -12.75
N ARG A 47 30.52 13.29 -13.11
CA ARG A 47 31.95 13.18 -13.41
C ARG A 47 32.27 12.09 -14.46
N GLY A 48 31.40 11.94 -15.45
CA GLY A 48 31.58 10.96 -16.51
C GLY A 48 31.19 9.53 -16.13
N ALA A 49 30.72 9.31 -14.91
CA ALA A 49 30.22 8.02 -14.47
C ALA A 49 28.68 8.04 -14.44
N GLU A 50 28.11 6.93 -14.83
CA GLU A 50 26.67 6.75 -14.83
C GLU A 50 26.21 6.21 -13.48
N TYR A 51 25.28 6.94 -12.84
CA TYR A 51 24.68 6.52 -11.57
C TYR A 51 23.22 6.19 -11.79
N VAL A 52 22.81 5.03 -11.31
CA VAL A 52 21.40 4.63 -11.30
C VAL A 52 20.84 5.05 -9.95
N ILE A 53 19.76 5.85 -9.97
CA ILE A 53 19.03 6.16 -8.75
C ILE A 53 18.13 4.97 -8.45
N ASP A 54 18.50 4.20 -7.43
CA ASP A 54 17.86 2.94 -7.10
C ASP A 54 16.69 3.11 -6.15
N PHE A 55 16.66 4.19 -5.37
CA PHE A 55 15.63 4.41 -4.36
C PHE A 55 14.70 5.53 -4.78
N LEU A 56 13.42 5.20 -4.92
CA LEU A 56 12.39 6.13 -5.33
C LEU A 56 11.30 6.26 -4.26
N PRO A 57 10.70 7.45 -4.13
CA PRO A 57 9.59 7.63 -3.20
C PRO A 57 8.42 6.70 -3.51
N LYS A 58 7.88 6.10 -2.48
CA LYS A 58 6.67 5.27 -2.52
C LYS A 58 5.84 5.57 -1.29
N LEU A 59 4.62 5.10 -1.28
CA LEU A 59 3.79 5.10 -0.09
C LEU A 59 3.46 3.67 0.30
N LYS A 60 3.48 3.42 1.60
CA LYS A 60 3.02 2.18 2.17
C LYS A 60 1.67 2.43 2.84
N ILE A 61 0.66 1.71 2.41
CA ILE A 61 -0.67 1.76 2.99
C ILE A 61 -0.90 0.45 3.73
N GLU A 62 -1.40 0.54 4.96
CA GLU A 62 -1.72 -0.63 5.75
C GLU A 62 -3.16 -0.56 6.22
N ILE A 63 -3.90 -1.66 6.05
CA ILE A 63 -5.31 -1.76 6.39
C ILE A 63 -5.56 -3.14 7.01
N ALA A 64 -6.19 -3.17 8.18
CA ALA A 64 -6.69 -4.41 8.77
C ALA A 64 -8.10 -4.65 8.26
N VAL A 65 -8.36 -5.85 7.75
CA VAL A 65 -9.64 -6.19 7.13
C VAL A 65 -10.14 -7.55 7.61
N SER A 66 -11.45 -7.75 7.55
CA SER A 66 -12.03 -9.07 7.77
C SER A 66 -11.77 -9.97 6.57
N ASP A 67 -11.73 -11.27 6.81
CA ASP A 67 -11.42 -12.25 5.75
C ASP A 67 -12.43 -12.19 4.61
N ASP A 68 -13.70 -11.95 4.89
CA ASP A 68 -14.74 -11.91 3.88
C ASP A 68 -14.68 -10.70 2.96
N LYS A 69 -13.96 -9.65 3.34
CA LYS A 69 -13.77 -8.46 2.51
C LYS A 69 -12.43 -8.41 1.80
N LEU A 70 -11.56 -9.35 2.07
CA LEU A 70 -10.18 -9.31 1.60
C LEU A 70 -10.09 -9.20 0.08
N ASP A 71 -10.79 -10.07 -0.64
CA ASP A 71 -10.65 -10.15 -2.09
C ASP A 71 -11.09 -8.86 -2.79
N GLU A 72 -12.22 -8.28 -2.36
CA GLU A 72 -12.69 -7.03 -2.97
C GLU A 72 -11.77 -5.85 -2.65
N ILE A 73 -11.18 -5.82 -1.47
CA ILE A 73 -10.25 -4.77 -1.08
C ILE A 73 -8.95 -4.87 -1.87
N VAL A 74 -8.40 -6.07 -1.99
CA VAL A 74 -7.19 -6.30 -2.78
C VAL A 74 -7.42 -5.92 -4.23
N GLN A 75 -8.55 -6.32 -4.80
CA GLN A 75 -8.89 -5.97 -6.18
C GLN A 75 -9.03 -4.45 -6.35
N ALA A 76 -9.67 -3.77 -5.42
CA ALA A 76 -9.83 -2.32 -5.48
C ALA A 76 -8.49 -1.59 -5.44
N ILE A 77 -7.57 -2.04 -4.61
CA ILE A 77 -6.22 -1.46 -4.55
C ILE A 77 -5.48 -1.72 -5.85
N GLN A 78 -5.51 -2.95 -6.33
CA GLN A 78 -4.83 -3.32 -7.57
C GLN A 78 -5.28 -2.47 -8.75
N GLU A 79 -6.58 -2.33 -8.93
CA GLU A 79 -7.14 -1.57 -10.04
C GLU A 79 -6.84 -0.07 -9.93
N SER A 80 -6.99 0.49 -8.73
CA SER A 80 -6.81 1.93 -8.53
C SER A 80 -5.34 2.36 -8.49
N ALA A 81 -4.43 1.48 -8.09
CA ALA A 81 -3.00 1.79 -8.02
C ALA A 81 -2.24 1.48 -9.30
N SER A 82 -2.81 0.70 -10.20
CA SER A 82 -2.12 0.24 -11.41
C SER A 82 -1.97 1.35 -12.45
N THR A 83 -0.78 1.48 -13.02
CA THR A 83 -0.52 2.28 -14.22
C THR A 83 -0.16 1.41 -15.41
N GLY A 84 0.07 0.12 -15.17
CA GLY A 84 0.58 -0.81 -16.19
C GLY A 84 2.07 -0.68 -16.45
N LYS A 85 2.76 0.13 -15.68
CA LYS A 85 4.20 0.38 -15.85
C LYS A 85 4.99 -0.22 -14.69
N ILE A 86 6.29 -0.43 -14.94
CA ILE A 86 7.21 -0.88 -13.90
C ILE A 86 7.20 0.12 -12.73
N GLY A 87 7.22 -0.39 -11.52
CA GLY A 87 7.23 0.44 -10.32
C GLY A 87 5.86 0.64 -9.69
N ASP A 88 4.82 0.00 -10.19
CA ASP A 88 3.47 0.10 -9.62
C ASP A 88 3.38 -0.41 -8.19
N GLY A 89 4.31 -1.26 -7.78
CA GLY A 89 4.36 -1.75 -6.40
C GLY A 89 3.76 -3.14 -6.25
N LYS A 90 3.51 -3.49 -4.99
CA LYS A 90 3.01 -4.81 -4.62
C LYS A 90 2.02 -4.69 -3.48
N ILE A 91 1.18 -5.69 -3.38
CA ILE A 91 0.25 -5.86 -2.27
C ILE A 91 0.69 -7.11 -1.50
N PHE A 92 0.83 -6.97 -0.20
CA PHE A 92 1.16 -8.07 0.70
C PHE A 92 -0.02 -8.34 1.60
N VAL A 93 -0.34 -9.61 1.79
CA VAL A 93 -1.43 -10.02 2.67
C VAL A 93 -0.85 -10.94 3.74
N SER A 94 -1.09 -10.61 4.99
CA SER A 94 -0.65 -11.41 6.12
C SER A 94 -1.79 -11.64 7.09
N SER A 95 -1.74 -12.75 7.82
CA SER A 95 -2.73 -13.05 8.83
C SER A 95 -2.47 -12.25 10.10
N LEU A 96 -3.55 -11.70 10.67
CA LEU A 96 -3.51 -11.04 11.96
C LEU A 96 -4.09 -11.99 13.02
N GLU A 97 -3.34 -12.23 14.07
CA GLU A 97 -3.81 -13.04 15.18
C GLU A 97 -4.86 -12.29 16.01
N ASN A 98 -4.66 -10.98 16.19
CA ASN A 98 -5.58 -10.16 16.95
C ASN A 98 -5.45 -8.69 16.54
N VAL A 99 -6.51 -7.94 16.81
CA VAL A 99 -6.55 -6.48 16.67
C VAL A 99 -7.22 -5.95 17.91
N ILE A 100 -6.66 -4.90 18.49
CA ILE A 100 -7.22 -4.28 19.69
C ILE A 100 -7.37 -2.78 19.43
N ARG A 101 -8.58 -2.27 19.61
CA ARG A 101 -8.80 -0.82 19.47
C ARG A 101 -8.38 -0.13 20.76
N ILE A 102 -7.44 0.76 20.65
CA ILE A 102 -6.85 1.41 21.85
C ILE A 102 -7.89 2.17 22.65
N ARG A 103 -8.77 2.94 21.99
CA ARG A 103 -9.75 3.79 22.68
C ARG A 103 -10.77 2.98 23.48
N THR A 104 -11.22 1.86 22.95
CA THR A 104 -12.35 1.11 23.53
C THR A 104 -11.94 -0.20 24.20
N GLY A 105 -10.76 -0.74 23.85
CA GLY A 105 -10.35 -2.06 24.28
C GLY A 105 -11.04 -3.20 23.53
N GLU A 106 -11.87 -2.91 22.54
CA GLU A 106 -12.49 -3.94 21.70
C GLU A 106 -11.43 -4.78 21.02
N VAL A 107 -11.70 -6.08 20.85
CA VAL A 107 -10.74 -7.04 20.30
C VAL A 107 -11.34 -7.78 19.11
N GLY A 108 -10.49 -8.26 18.23
CA GLY A 108 -10.89 -9.08 17.09
C GLY A 108 -11.67 -8.29 16.04
N GLU A 109 -12.66 -8.92 15.42
CA GLU A 109 -13.45 -8.31 14.35
C GLU A 109 -14.11 -7.00 14.78
N GLU A 110 -14.50 -6.87 16.03
CA GLU A 110 -15.13 -5.66 16.56
C GLU A 110 -14.17 -4.48 16.62
N ALA A 111 -12.86 -4.74 16.57
CA ALA A 111 -11.83 -3.71 16.60
C ALA A 111 -11.47 -3.18 15.21
N LEU A 112 -11.99 -3.78 14.16
CA LEU A 112 -11.70 -3.37 12.78
C LEU A 112 -12.40 -2.09 12.37
#